data_bc23b3b237868726355b8037aa07b83d
#
_entry.id   bc23b3b237868726355b8037aa07b83d
#
_cell.length_a   1.000
_cell.length_b   1.000
_cell.length_c   1.000
_cell.angle_alpha   90.00
_cell.angle_beta   90.00
_cell.angle_gamma   90.00
#
_symmetry.space_group_name_H-M   'P 1'
#
loop_
_entity.id
_entity.type
_entity.pdbx_description
1 polymer ?
#
loop_
_entity_poly.entity_id
_entity_poly.type
_entity_poly.pdbx_seq_one_letter_code
_entity_poly.pdbx_strand_id
1 'polypeptide(L)'
;KPIDVVRGNFTRTSKMTLGKILIGFQSFIAFISLSVAGVIYLQINYMIHKPMGYEKDGIISVQNAAKPSDYHVDELRSLPCVENVGWLQFDPMTLGSSVVGVFKNGGELKLDVINGTQSAFEILGFKVIRQNAEPLPYRIWLTESALKALGVDYDCTELEFDNTRFSVCGIIDDFHKGSAVTPMKTEFLKILQVMDMEKDEDFRVLRMLAVKVHGDEREALH
;
A
#
# COMPACT_ATOMS: atom_id res chain seq x y z
N LYS A 1 39.35 17.30 -60.68
CA LYS A 1 39.29 17.91 -62.00
C LYS A 1 38.33 19.11 -61.88
N PRO A 2 38.63 20.34 -62.41
CA PRO A 2 37.79 21.52 -62.17
C PRO A 2 36.40 21.43 -62.79
N ILE A 3 36.21 20.58 -63.78
CA ILE A 3 34.95 20.39 -64.51
C ILE A 3 33.86 19.69 -63.71
N ASP A 4 34.19 18.86 -62.74
CA ASP A 4 33.23 18.12 -61.92
C ASP A 4 32.56 19.02 -60.86
N VAL A 5 33.24 20.10 -60.48
CA VAL A 5 32.71 21.11 -59.52
C VAL A 5 31.65 22.00 -60.19
N VAL A 6 31.81 22.27 -61.52
CA VAL A 6 30.87 23.09 -62.29
C VAL A 6 29.55 22.35 -62.62
N ARG A 7 29.59 21.02 -62.66
CA ARG A 7 28.39 20.18 -62.95
C ARG A 7 27.49 19.89 -61.76
N GLY A 8 27.76 20.39 -60.57
CA GLY A 8 26.85 20.29 -59.42
C GLY A 8 26.55 18.86 -58.94
N ASN A 9 27.16 17.83 -59.50
CA ASN A 9 26.89 16.41 -59.16
C ASN A 9 27.39 16.01 -57.79
N PHE A 10 28.47 16.64 -57.29
CA PHE A 10 29.05 16.33 -55.99
C PHE A 10 28.16 16.76 -54.82
N THR A 11 27.48 17.87 -54.93
CA THR A 11 26.59 18.41 -53.87
C THR A 11 25.28 17.65 -53.76
N ARG A 12 24.78 17.06 -54.86
CA ARG A 12 23.52 16.34 -54.86
C ARG A 12 23.58 14.99 -54.20
N THR A 13 24.68 14.24 -54.40
CA THR A 13 24.90 12.92 -53.78
C THR A 13 25.12 13.05 -52.28
N SER A 14 25.90 14.05 -51.84
CA SER A 14 26.14 14.34 -50.43
C SER A 14 24.85 14.72 -49.66
N LYS A 15 24.02 15.55 -50.28
CA LYS A 15 22.71 15.94 -49.67
C LYS A 15 21.75 14.74 -49.53
N MET A 16 21.70 13.86 -50.53
CA MET A 16 20.87 12.65 -50.46
C MET A 16 21.33 11.67 -49.38
N THR A 17 22.65 11.54 -49.20
CA THR A 17 23.22 10.64 -48.15
C THR A 17 22.95 11.21 -46.77
N LEU A 18 23.13 12.51 -46.55
CA LEU A 18 22.85 13.18 -45.30
C LEU A 18 21.37 13.06 -44.90
N GLY A 19 20.45 13.25 -45.91
CA GLY A 19 19.02 13.09 -45.68
C GLY A 19 18.64 11.67 -45.20
N LYS A 20 19.25 10.63 -45.82
CA LYS A 20 19.03 9.23 -45.40
C LYS A 20 19.52 8.96 -43.99
N ILE A 21 20.69 9.49 -43.63
CA ILE A 21 21.24 9.37 -42.27
C ILE A 21 20.32 10.05 -41.24
N LEU A 22 19.83 11.25 -41.57
CA LEU A 22 18.94 11.98 -40.66
C LEU A 22 17.61 11.27 -40.47
N ILE A 23 16.99 10.74 -41.53
CA ILE A 23 15.78 9.93 -41.41
C ILE A 23 16.03 8.66 -40.58
N GLY A 24 17.14 7.98 -40.83
CA GLY A 24 17.52 6.81 -40.03
C GLY A 24 17.66 7.14 -38.54
N PHE A 25 18.30 8.25 -38.23
CA PHE A 25 18.47 8.73 -36.86
C PHE A 25 17.15 9.08 -36.17
N GLN A 26 16.28 9.79 -36.89
CA GLN A 26 14.93 10.12 -36.42
C GLN A 26 14.09 8.87 -36.16
N SER A 27 14.15 7.88 -37.06
CA SER A 27 13.45 6.62 -36.91
C SER A 27 13.97 5.82 -35.71
N PHE A 28 15.28 5.85 -35.47
CA PHE A 28 15.90 5.22 -34.32
C PHE A 28 15.46 5.84 -32.99
N ILE A 29 15.46 7.18 -32.90
CA ILE A 29 14.94 7.89 -31.72
C ILE A 29 13.45 7.57 -31.50
N ALA A 30 12.63 7.61 -32.55
CA ALA A 30 11.21 7.28 -32.45
C ALA A 30 10.99 5.85 -31.95
N PHE A 31 11.77 4.89 -32.44
CA PHE A 31 11.68 3.51 -31.98
C PHE A 31 12.06 3.36 -30.50
N ILE A 32 13.17 4.00 -30.07
CA ILE A 32 13.56 4.00 -28.65
C ILE A 32 12.45 4.62 -27.79
N SER A 33 11.93 5.78 -28.19
CA SER A 33 10.89 6.47 -27.43
C SER A 33 9.63 5.60 -27.28
N LEU A 34 9.22 4.93 -28.37
CA LEU A 34 8.08 4.03 -28.35
C LEU A 34 8.32 2.80 -27.43
N SER A 35 9.53 2.25 -27.48
CA SER A 35 9.92 1.12 -26.63
C SER A 35 9.89 1.50 -25.15
N VAL A 36 10.46 2.66 -24.79
CA VAL A 36 10.43 3.18 -23.42
C VAL A 36 9.00 3.41 -22.95
N ALA A 37 8.16 4.04 -23.78
CA ALA A 37 6.75 4.24 -23.46
C ALA A 37 6.01 2.91 -23.21
N GLY A 38 6.28 1.90 -24.03
CA GLY A 38 5.72 0.56 -23.87
C GLY A 38 6.15 -0.09 -22.54
N VAL A 39 7.42 0.00 -22.17
CA VAL A 39 7.92 -0.52 -20.90
C VAL A 39 7.27 0.19 -19.71
N ILE A 40 7.17 1.53 -19.75
CA ILE A 40 6.52 2.31 -18.71
C ILE A 40 5.05 1.91 -18.57
N TYR A 41 4.34 1.76 -19.68
CA TYR A 41 2.94 1.34 -19.68
C TYR A 41 2.77 -0.04 -19.00
N LEU A 42 3.61 -1.02 -19.37
CA LEU A 42 3.57 -2.36 -18.77
C LEU A 42 3.88 -2.32 -17.25
N GLN A 43 4.84 -1.49 -16.83
CA GLN A 43 5.17 -1.32 -15.42
C GLN A 43 4.01 -0.71 -14.63
N ILE A 44 3.39 0.34 -15.15
CA ILE A 44 2.23 0.98 -14.50
C ILE A 44 1.07 -0.01 -14.41
N ASN A 45 0.77 -0.72 -15.50
CA ASN A 45 -0.29 -1.72 -15.50
C ASN A 45 -0.05 -2.83 -14.47
N TYR A 46 1.19 -3.31 -14.38
CA TYR A 46 1.58 -4.29 -13.34
C TYR A 46 1.38 -3.73 -11.93
N MET A 47 1.78 -2.47 -11.69
CA MET A 47 1.65 -1.82 -10.38
C MET A 47 0.21 -1.66 -9.93
N ILE A 48 -0.69 -1.32 -10.85
CA ILE A 48 -2.12 -1.11 -10.56
C ILE A 48 -2.81 -2.44 -10.22
N HIS A 49 -2.48 -3.51 -10.95
CA HIS A 49 -3.18 -4.79 -10.83
C HIS A 49 -2.52 -5.79 -9.88
N LYS A 50 -1.35 -5.46 -9.32
CA LYS A 50 -0.69 -6.35 -8.37
C LYS A 50 -1.52 -6.49 -7.09
N PRO A 51 -1.90 -7.70 -6.67
CA PRO A 51 -2.60 -7.91 -5.41
C PRO A 51 -1.69 -7.47 -4.25
N MET A 52 -2.22 -6.63 -3.40
CA MET A 52 -1.49 -6.08 -2.25
C MET A 52 -1.69 -6.92 -0.98
N GLY A 53 -2.62 -7.88 -0.99
CA GLY A 53 -3.00 -8.67 0.17
C GLY A 53 -4.05 -7.99 1.05
N TYR A 54 -4.62 -6.88 0.59
CA TYR A 54 -5.75 -6.18 1.18
C TYR A 54 -6.58 -5.48 0.10
N GLU A 55 -7.83 -5.17 0.41
CA GLU A 55 -8.75 -4.48 -0.48
C GLU A 55 -8.49 -2.97 -0.49
N LYS A 56 -8.67 -2.35 -1.65
CA LYS A 56 -8.56 -0.91 -1.85
C LYS A 56 -9.80 -0.32 -2.49
N ASP A 57 -10.54 -1.13 -3.24
CA ASP A 57 -11.67 -0.69 -4.03
C ASP A 57 -12.90 -0.48 -3.13
N GLY A 58 -13.68 0.54 -3.41
CA GLY A 58 -14.87 0.88 -2.63
C GLY A 58 -14.56 1.47 -1.25
N ILE A 59 -13.36 2.01 -1.02
CA ILE A 59 -12.97 2.61 0.25
C ILE A 59 -12.74 4.11 0.07
N ILE A 60 -13.53 4.90 0.79
CA ILE A 60 -13.35 6.35 0.89
C ILE A 60 -12.59 6.63 2.18
N SER A 61 -11.48 7.37 2.08
CA SER A 61 -10.73 7.81 3.25
C SER A 61 -11.01 9.27 3.56
N VAL A 62 -11.36 9.54 4.80
CA VAL A 62 -11.62 10.90 5.29
C VAL A 62 -10.60 11.23 6.37
N GLN A 63 -9.77 12.24 6.10
CA GLN A 63 -8.85 12.75 7.09
C GLN A 63 -9.60 13.68 8.04
N ASN A 64 -9.60 13.34 9.32
CA ASN A 64 -10.21 14.16 10.33
C ASN A 64 -9.16 14.63 11.35
N ALA A 65 -8.95 15.95 11.42
CA ALA A 65 -8.03 16.56 12.38
C ALA A 65 -8.66 16.74 13.77
N ALA A 66 -9.97 16.63 13.87
CA ALA A 66 -10.73 16.80 15.12
C ALA A 66 -11.32 15.46 15.57
N LYS A 67 -11.48 15.29 16.88
CA LYS A 67 -12.19 14.13 17.43
C LYS A 67 -13.62 14.14 16.86
N PRO A 68 -14.02 13.13 16.05
CA PRO A 68 -15.40 13.05 15.63
C PRO A 68 -16.23 12.75 16.89
N SER A 69 -17.32 13.41 17.04
CA SER A 69 -18.34 12.93 17.97
C SER A 69 -18.87 11.60 17.43
N ASP A 70 -19.21 10.66 18.30
CA ASP A 70 -19.82 9.36 17.93
C ASP A 70 -21.02 9.54 16.99
N TYR A 71 -21.69 10.68 17.08
CA TYR A 71 -22.78 11.12 16.23
C TYR A 71 -22.44 11.09 14.72
N HIS A 72 -21.27 11.56 14.32
CA HIS A 72 -20.90 11.58 12.89
C HIS A 72 -20.63 10.18 12.33
N VAL A 73 -20.11 9.27 13.14
CA VAL A 73 -19.90 7.87 12.74
C VAL A 73 -21.23 7.14 12.60
N ASP A 74 -22.15 7.35 13.54
CA ASP A 74 -23.48 6.75 13.49
C ASP A 74 -24.32 7.33 12.34
N GLU A 75 -24.17 8.61 12.05
CA GLU A 75 -24.80 9.23 10.89
C GLU A 75 -24.30 8.64 9.59
N LEU A 76 -22.96 8.46 9.44
CA LEU A 76 -22.37 7.79 8.28
C LEU A 76 -22.85 6.34 8.15
N ARG A 77 -22.91 5.59 9.25
CA ARG A 77 -23.43 4.22 9.24
C ARG A 77 -24.90 4.12 8.87
N SER A 78 -25.67 5.19 9.06
CA SER A 78 -27.09 5.24 8.68
C SER A 78 -27.33 5.43 7.19
N LEU A 79 -26.28 5.82 6.42
CA LEU A 79 -26.40 6.02 4.98
C LEU A 79 -26.52 4.67 4.25
N PRO A 80 -27.46 4.53 3.32
CA PRO A 80 -27.71 3.25 2.64
C PRO A 80 -26.58 2.80 1.73
N CYS A 81 -25.68 3.71 1.33
CA CYS A 81 -24.49 3.42 0.53
C CYS A 81 -23.29 2.97 1.37
N VAL A 82 -23.36 3.11 2.70
CA VAL A 82 -22.25 2.76 3.59
C VAL A 82 -22.42 1.35 4.12
N GLU A 83 -21.41 0.52 3.90
CA GLU A 83 -21.36 -0.85 4.38
C GLU A 83 -20.73 -0.95 5.77
N ASN A 84 -19.60 -0.29 5.95
CA ASN A 84 -18.87 -0.31 7.21
C ASN A 84 -18.02 0.96 7.38
N VAL A 85 -17.70 1.29 8.64
CA VAL A 85 -16.89 2.46 9.00
C VAL A 85 -15.87 2.04 10.05
N GLY A 86 -14.61 2.43 9.84
CA GLY A 86 -13.52 2.11 10.77
C GLY A 86 -12.46 3.19 10.81
N TRP A 87 -11.64 3.18 11.85
CA TRP A 87 -10.59 4.15 12.07
C TRP A 87 -9.21 3.54 11.88
N LEU A 88 -8.32 4.31 11.24
CA LEU A 88 -6.92 3.96 11.02
C LEU A 88 -6.01 5.10 11.47
N GLN A 89 -4.79 4.76 11.83
CA GLN A 89 -3.76 5.75 12.11
C GLN A 89 -3.36 6.52 10.86
N PHE A 90 -3.31 5.85 9.73
CA PHE A 90 -2.87 6.37 8.44
C PHE A 90 -3.86 6.02 7.34
N ASP A 91 -3.66 6.65 6.19
CA ASP A 91 -4.44 6.41 4.98
C ASP A 91 -4.47 4.92 4.61
N PRO A 92 -5.65 4.32 4.43
CA PRO A 92 -5.80 2.93 4.01
C PRO A 92 -5.17 2.63 2.66
N MET A 93 -5.07 3.64 1.76
CA MET A 93 -4.44 3.45 0.45
C MET A 93 -2.93 3.28 0.51
N THR A 94 -2.28 3.87 1.50
CA THR A 94 -0.83 3.79 1.69
C THR A 94 -0.41 2.81 2.77
N LEU A 95 -1.35 2.40 3.64
CA LEU A 95 -1.08 1.60 4.84
C LEU A 95 0.15 2.10 5.59
N GLY A 96 0.10 3.37 6.01
CA GLY A 96 1.11 3.92 6.89
C GLY A 96 1.19 3.11 8.19
N SER A 97 2.31 3.18 8.88
CA SER A 97 2.55 2.47 10.12
C SER A 97 3.53 3.19 11.01
N SER A 98 3.56 2.79 12.26
CA SER A 98 4.61 3.17 13.21
C SER A 98 5.64 2.06 13.33
N VAL A 99 6.92 2.41 13.28
CA VAL A 99 7.99 1.44 13.48
C VAL A 99 8.39 1.47 14.96
N VAL A 100 8.32 0.31 15.59
CA VAL A 100 8.71 0.13 17.00
C VAL A 100 9.85 -0.88 17.05
N GLY A 101 10.96 -0.50 17.69
CA GLY A 101 12.05 -1.41 18.00
C GLY A 101 11.73 -2.19 19.27
N VAL A 102 11.86 -3.50 19.22
CA VAL A 102 11.75 -4.37 20.41
C VAL A 102 12.99 -5.25 20.52
N PHE A 103 13.45 -5.48 21.74
CA PHE A 103 14.62 -6.31 21.97
C PHE A 103 14.18 -7.75 22.32
N LYS A 104 14.73 -8.71 21.56
CA LYS A 104 14.52 -10.14 21.83
C LYS A 104 15.84 -10.89 21.70
N ASN A 105 16.20 -11.67 22.71
CA ASN A 105 17.41 -12.51 22.71
C ASN A 105 18.72 -11.74 22.38
N GLY A 106 18.80 -10.48 22.79
CA GLY A 106 19.97 -9.61 22.55
C GLY A 106 20.05 -8.99 21.14
N GLY A 107 19.02 -9.18 20.31
CA GLY A 107 18.85 -8.54 19.01
C GLY A 107 17.67 -7.58 18.97
N GLU A 108 17.80 -6.48 18.22
CA GLU A 108 16.71 -5.57 17.96
C GLU A 108 15.85 -6.11 16.81
N LEU A 109 14.55 -6.28 17.06
CA LEU A 109 13.53 -6.57 16.05
C LEU A 109 12.73 -5.29 15.78
N LYS A 110 12.47 -4.99 14.54
CA LYS A 110 11.66 -3.84 14.16
C LYS A 110 10.25 -4.30 13.81
N LEU A 111 9.27 -3.83 14.59
CA LEU A 111 7.87 -4.06 14.34
C LEU A 111 7.29 -2.91 13.51
N ASP A 112 6.61 -3.25 12.44
CA ASP A 112 5.87 -2.32 11.59
C ASP A 112 4.40 -2.41 11.99
N VAL A 113 4.00 -1.53 12.93
CA VAL A 113 2.69 -1.58 13.59
C VAL A 113 1.70 -0.73 12.83
N ILE A 114 0.64 -1.35 12.34
CA ILE A 114 -0.51 -0.67 11.76
C ILE A 114 -1.61 -0.64 12.79
N ASN A 115 -1.94 0.56 13.27
CA ASN A 115 -2.97 0.77 14.26
C ASN A 115 -4.31 1.08 13.62
N GLY A 116 -5.36 0.42 14.08
CA GLY A 116 -6.71 0.64 13.60
C GLY A 116 -7.77 -0.06 14.44
N THR A 117 -9.03 0.26 14.20
CA THR A 117 -10.14 -0.49 14.79
C THR A 117 -10.32 -1.82 14.07
N GLN A 118 -10.95 -2.78 14.73
CA GLN A 118 -11.26 -4.07 14.10
C GLN A 118 -12.11 -3.90 12.84
N SER A 119 -13.10 -2.99 12.87
CA SER A 119 -13.92 -2.67 11.69
C SER A 119 -13.10 -2.14 10.51
N ALA A 120 -12.05 -1.35 10.76
CA ALA A 120 -11.17 -0.90 9.69
C ALA A 120 -10.36 -2.04 9.07
N PHE A 121 -9.93 -3.01 9.87
CA PHE A 121 -9.23 -4.19 9.35
C PHE A 121 -10.16 -5.10 8.56
N GLU A 122 -11.44 -5.18 8.93
CA GLU A 122 -12.48 -5.87 8.15
C GLU A 122 -12.75 -5.17 6.82
N ILE A 123 -12.81 -3.84 6.79
CA ILE A 123 -12.92 -3.03 5.56
C ILE A 123 -11.76 -3.31 4.61
N LEU A 124 -10.54 -3.41 5.14
CA LEU A 124 -9.34 -3.71 4.37
C LEU A 124 -9.26 -5.18 3.92
N GLY A 125 -10.14 -6.05 4.41
CA GLY A 125 -10.27 -7.42 3.92
C GLY A 125 -9.00 -8.25 4.05
N PHE A 126 -8.22 -8.08 5.13
CA PHE A 126 -7.05 -8.91 5.36
C PHE A 126 -7.44 -10.38 5.46
N LYS A 127 -6.74 -11.23 4.72
CA LYS A 127 -7.03 -12.65 4.71
C LYS A 127 -6.58 -13.31 6.02
N VAL A 128 -7.55 -13.72 6.84
CA VAL A 128 -7.30 -14.43 8.09
C VAL A 128 -6.94 -15.89 7.78
N ILE A 129 -5.75 -16.32 8.23
CA ILE A 129 -5.30 -17.71 8.15
C ILE A 129 -5.85 -18.48 9.33
N ARG A 130 -5.74 -17.90 10.52
CA ARG A 130 -6.22 -18.51 11.76
C ARG A 130 -6.58 -17.45 12.79
N GLN A 131 -7.72 -17.64 13.42
CA GLN A 131 -8.15 -16.83 14.55
C GLN A 131 -8.03 -17.66 15.83
N ASN A 132 -7.24 -17.16 16.78
CA ASN A 132 -6.95 -17.82 18.05
C ASN A 132 -7.78 -17.25 19.21
N ALA A 133 -8.17 -15.96 19.10
CA ALA A 133 -8.96 -15.26 20.09
C ALA A 133 -9.84 -14.18 19.44
N GLU A 134 -10.77 -13.62 20.19
CA GLU A 134 -11.55 -12.47 19.74
C GLU A 134 -10.67 -11.24 19.52
N PRO A 135 -10.91 -10.44 18.47
CA PRO A 135 -10.15 -9.23 18.18
C PRO A 135 -10.60 -8.07 19.08
N LEU A 136 -10.29 -8.16 20.35
CA LEU A 136 -10.54 -7.11 21.35
C LEU A 136 -9.48 -6.00 21.27
N PRO A 137 -9.75 -4.81 21.80
CA PRO A 137 -8.78 -3.72 21.89
C PRO A 137 -7.44 -4.16 22.51
N TYR A 138 -6.34 -3.59 22.00
CA TYR A 138 -4.94 -3.87 22.38
C TYR A 138 -4.44 -5.26 22.05
N ARG A 139 -5.20 -6.08 21.34
CA ARG A 139 -4.74 -7.33 20.75
C ARG A 139 -4.12 -7.09 19.37
N ILE A 140 -3.26 -8.01 18.97
CA ILE A 140 -2.52 -7.90 17.72
C ILE A 140 -2.85 -9.05 16.77
N TRP A 141 -2.84 -8.76 15.48
CA TRP A 141 -2.78 -9.75 14.42
C TRP A 141 -1.34 -9.84 13.91
N LEU A 142 -0.82 -11.05 13.78
CA LEU A 142 0.52 -11.30 13.23
C LEU A 142 0.41 -11.68 11.77
N THR A 143 1.33 -11.17 10.94
CA THR A 143 1.50 -11.72 9.59
C THR A 143 2.23 -13.06 9.65
N GLU A 144 2.04 -13.90 8.64
CA GLU A 144 2.71 -15.21 8.56
C GLU A 144 4.24 -15.08 8.59
N SER A 145 4.78 -14.07 7.90
CA SER A 145 6.21 -13.74 7.94
C SER A 145 6.68 -13.35 9.35
N ALA A 146 5.88 -12.57 10.08
CA ALA A 146 6.20 -12.17 11.44
C ALA A 146 6.22 -13.40 12.37
N LEU A 147 5.24 -14.28 12.26
CA LEU A 147 5.16 -15.52 13.03
C LEU A 147 6.41 -16.38 12.81
N LYS A 148 6.80 -16.60 11.56
CA LYS A 148 8.00 -17.38 11.19
C LYS A 148 9.30 -16.74 11.73
N ALA A 149 9.43 -15.42 11.59
CA ALA A 149 10.62 -14.69 12.06
C ALA A 149 10.75 -14.69 13.58
N LEU A 150 9.61 -14.69 14.28
CA LEU A 150 9.57 -14.78 15.74
C LEU A 150 9.75 -16.20 16.28
N GLY A 151 9.63 -17.21 15.40
CA GLY A 151 9.72 -18.62 15.78
C GLY A 151 8.61 -19.06 16.74
N VAL A 152 7.39 -18.52 16.55
CA VAL A 152 6.21 -18.88 17.36
C VAL A 152 5.25 -19.73 16.53
N ASP A 153 4.45 -20.54 17.23
CA ASP A 153 3.48 -21.43 16.60
C ASP A 153 2.19 -20.71 16.21
N TYR A 154 1.44 -21.30 15.27
CA TYR A 154 0.15 -20.76 14.81
C TYR A 154 -0.91 -20.65 15.92
N ASP A 155 -0.77 -21.39 17.01
CA ASP A 155 -1.67 -21.38 18.17
C ASP A 155 -1.30 -20.32 19.22
N CYS A 156 -0.33 -19.46 18.90
CA CYS A 156 0.14 -18.41 19.78
C CYS A 156 -1.00 -17.46 20.15
N THR A 157 -1.24 -17.31 21.46
CA THR A 157 -2.22 -16.37 22.04
C THR A 157 -1.56 -15.22 22.78
N GLU A 158 -0.29 -15.37 23.13
CA GLU A 158 0.49 -14.34 23.83
C GLU A 158 1.89 -14.25 23.25
N LEU A 159 2.41 -13.04 23.19
CA LEU A 159 3.75 -12.76 22.72
C LEU A 159 4.40 -11.77 23.68
N GLU A 160 5.63 -12.05 24.09
CA GLU A 160 6.36 -11.19 25.02
C GLU A 160 7.60 -10.59 24.34
N PHE A 161 7.66 -9.26 24.36
CA PHE A 161 8.81 -8.49 23.90
C PHE A 161 9.17 -7.46 24.97
N ASP A 162 10.44 -7.42 25.35
CA ASP A 162 11.00 -6.39 26.25
C ASP A 162 10.10 -6.11 27.47
N ASN A 163 9.70 -7.18 28.17
CA ASN A 163 8.75 -7.15 29.29
C ASN A 163 7.33 -6.64 28.97
N THR A 164 7.02 -6.42 27.68
CA THR A 164 5.66 -6.08 27.23
C THR A 164 4.98 -7.33 26.68
N ARG A 165 3.80 -7.66 27.21
CA ARG A 165 2.99 -8.77 26.72
C ARG A 165 1.95 -8.28 25.74
N PHE A 166 1.92 -8.91 24.59
CA PHE A 166 0.90 -8.70 23.56
C PHE A 166 -0.01 -9.91 23.49
N SER A 167 -1.32 -9.69 23.60
CA SER A 167 -2.30 -10.73 23.34
C SER A 167 -2.53 -10.83 21.83
N VAL A 168 -2.45 -12.04 21.27
CA VAL A 168 -2.55 -12.30 19.83
C VAL A 168 -3.98 -12.72 19.50
N CYS A 169 -4.63 -12.02 18.55
CA CYS A 169 -5.95 -12.40 18.01
C CYS A 169 -5.84 -13.61 17.09
N GLY A 170 -4.78 -13.63 16.27
CA GLY A 170 -4.58 -14.67 15.28
C GLY A 170 -3.54 -14.28 14.24
N ILE A 171 -3.54 -15.03 13.15
CA ILE A 171 -2.57 -14.94 12.08
C ILE A 171 -3.30 -14.54 10.78
N ILE A 172 -2.72 -13.57 10.07
CA ILE A 172 -3.16 -13.12 8.75
C ILE A 172 -2.11 -13.43 7.69
N ASP A 173 -2.55 -13.48 6.43
CA ASP A 173 -1.65 -13.62 5.30
C ASP A 173 -0.73 -12.39 5.16
N ASP A 174 0.38 -12.56 4.49
CA ASP A 174 1.30 -11.47 4.23
C ASP A 174 0.70 -10.46 3.25
N PHE A 175 0.95 -9.21 3.48
CA PHE A 175 0.48 -8.13 2.63
C PHE A 175 1.59 -7.14 2.28
N HIS A 176 1.44 -6.45 1.15
CA HIS A 176 2.33 -5.38 0.73
C HIS A 176 1.88 -4.05 1.33
N LYS A 177 2.84 -3.33 1.91
CA LYS A 177 2.63 -1.97 2.39
C LYS A 177 3.23 -0.98 1.40
N GLY A 178 2.48 0.06 1.08
CA GLY A 178 2.94 1.11 0.17
C GLY A 178 2.90 0.70 -1.30
N SER A 179 3.86 1.19 -2.09
CA SER A 179 3.89 0.94 -3.53
C SER A 179 4.22 -0.52 -3.88
N ALA A 180 3.53 -1.07 -4.86
CA ALA A 180 3.76 -2.41 -5.41
C ALA A 180 5.20 -2.64 -5.92
N VAL A 181 5.94 -1.56 -6.16
CA VAL A 181 7.35 -1.58 -6.63
C VAL A 181 8.34 -1.68 -5.48
N THR A 182 7.94 -1.24 -4.29
CA THR A 182 8.83 -1.30 -3.13
C THR A 182 9.02 -2.76 -2.73
N PRO A 183 10.26 -3.29 -2.72
CA PRO A 183 10.50 -4.63 -2.23
C PRO A 183 9.94 -4.77 -0.82
N MET A 184 9.31 -5.91 -0.53
CA MET A 184 8.91 -6.23 0.82
C MET A 184 10.18 -6.19 1.68
N LYS A 185 10.31 -5.16 2.52
CA LYS A 185 11.42 -5.13 3.47
C LYS A 185 11.16 -6.21 4.50
N THR A 186 11.90 -7.30 4.41
CA THR A 186 11.87 -8.41 5.37
C THR A 186 12.43 -8.03 6.73
N GLU A 187 13.00 -6.82 6.84
CA GLU A 187 13.57 -6.29 8.07
C GLU A 187 12.50 -5.86 9.10
N PHE A 188 11.26 -5.65 8.66
CA PHE A 188 10.17 -5.21 9.52
C PHE A 188 9.09 -6.29 9.60
N LEU A 189 8.83 -6.74 10.83
CA LEU A 189 7.75 -7.66 11.13
C LEU A 189 6.44 -6.88 11.17
N LYS A 190 5.51 -7.18 10.28
CA LYS A 190 4.23 -6.47 10.20
C LYS A 190 3.24 -7.04 11.18
N ILE A 191 2.63 -6.17 11.94
CA ILE A 191 1.54 -6.49 12.85
C ILE A 191 0.41 -5.47 12.73
N LEU A 192 -0.83 -5.93 12.93
CA LEU A 192 -1.97 -5.04 13.07
C LEU A 192 -2.34 -4.98 14.54
N GLN A 193 -2.49 -3.79 15.10
CA GLN A 193 -2.92 -3.60 16.48
C GLN A 193 -4.34 -3.04 16.51
N VAL A 194 -5.23 -3.76 17.19
CA VAL A 194 -6.61 -3.31 17.42
C VAL A 194 -6.62 -2.21 18.47
N MET A 195 -7.18 -1.06 18.13
CA MET A 195 -7.26 0.12 18.99
C MET A 195 -8.67 0.31 19.52
N ASP A 196 -8.78 0.98 20.68
CA ASP A 196 -10.04 1.32 21.33
C ASP A 196 -10.39 2.79 21.09
N MET A 197 -11.51 3.02 20.41
CA MET A 197 -11.96 4.38 20.11
C MET A 197 -12.59 5.11 21.31
N GLU A 198 -12.95 4.40 22.35
CA GLU A 198 -13.53 5.01 23.55
C GLU A 198 -12.48 5.73 24.40
N LYS A 199 -11.19 5.40 24.20
CA LYS A 199 -10.09 6.03 24.94
C LYS A 199 -9.50 7.23 24.20
N ASP A 200 -9.44 8.36 24.88
CA ASP A 200 -8.92 9.61 24.33
C ASP A 200 -7.46 9.51 23.88
N GLU A 201 -6.67 8.66 24.50
CA GLU A 201 -5.26 8.46 24.14
C GLU A 201 -5.11 7.77 22.77
N ASP A 202 -5.93 6.77 22.51
CA ASP A 202 -5.93 6.02 21.24
C ASP A 202 -6.44 6.87 20.10
N PHE A 203 -7.40 7.74 20.35
CA PHE A 203 -7.91 8.67 19.37
C PHE A 203 -6.85 9.65 18.82
N ARG A 204 -5.86 10.01 19.61
CA ARG A 204 -4.74 10.85 19.12
C ARG A 204 -3.90 10.17 18.05
N VAL A 205 -3.93 8.85 18.02
CA VAL A 205 -3.21 8.01 17.06
C VAL A 205 -4.04 7.78 15.80
N LEU A 206 -5.36 7.54 15.95
CA LEU A 206 -6.27 7.25 14.85
C LEU A 206 -6.84 8.55 14.27
N ARG A 207 -6.41 8.92 13.07
CA ARG A 207 -6.75 10.19 12.42
C ARG A 207 -7.49 10.06 11.10
N MET A 208 -7.62 8.85 10.60
CA MET A 208 -8.22 8.57 9.30
C MET A 208 -9.46 7.71 9.48
N LEU A 209 -10.55 8.14 8.87
CA LEU A 209 -11.77 7.37 8.80
C LEU A 209 -11.81 6.64 7.46
N ALA A 210 -11.91 5.34 7.49
CA ALA A 210 -12.14 4.51 6.32
C ALA A 210 -13.62 4.15 6.25
N VAL A 211 -14.25 4.42 5.13
CA VAL A 211 -15.66 4.15 4.86
C VAL A 211 -15.73 3.19 3.68
N LYS A 212 -16.29 2.01 3.90
CA LYS A 212 -16.59 1.06 2.81
C LYS A 212 -17.97 1.40 2.27
N VAL A 213 -18.05 1.54 0.94
CA VAL A 213 -19.30 1.89 0.25
C VAL A 213 -19.70 0.79 -0.71
N HIS A 214 -21.01 0.63 -0.90
CA HIS A 214 -21.59 -0.24 -1.92
C HIS A 214 -21.64 0.49 -3.27
N GLY A 215 -21.22 -0.17 -4.34
CA GLY A 215 -21.32 0.35 -5.69
C GLY A 215 -20.13 1.21 -6.12
N ASP A 216 -20.38 2.16 -7.04
CA ASP A 216 -19.32 3.05 -7.53
C ASP A 216 -19.06 4.16 -6.48
N GLU A 217 -17.79 4.33 -6.10
CA GLU A 217 -17.34 5.38 -5.17
C GLU A 217 -17.79 6.78 -5.59
N ARG A 218 -17.96 7.02 -6.89
CA ARG A 218 -18.41 8.30 -7.43
C ARG A 218 -19.89 8.58 -7.17
N GLU A 219 -20.71 7.55 -7.13
CA GLU A 219 -22.14 7.69 -6.82
C GLU A 219 -22.36 7.93 -5.32
N ALA A 220 -21.49 7.42 -4.47
CA ALA A 220 -21.56 7.61 -3.03
C ALA A 220 -21.15 9.03 -2.56
N LEU A 221 -20.48 9.81 -3.42
CA LEU A 221 -20.02 11.17 -3.11
C LEU A 221 -21.03 12.28 -3.52
N HIS A 222 -22.15 11.93 -4.15
CA HIS A 222 -23.21 12.82 -4.59
C HIS A 222 -24.50 12.60 -3.81
#